data_2c35496ea9bc56f299c584100370a017
#
_entry.id   2c35496ea9bc56f299c584100370a017
#
_cell.length_a   1.000
_cell.length_b   1.000
_cell.length_c   1.000
_cell.angle_alpha   90.00
_cell.angle_beta   90.00
_cell.angle_gamma   90.00
#
_symmetry.space_group_name_H-M   'P 1'
#
loop_
_entity.id
_entity.type
_entity.pdbx_description
1 polymer ?
#
loop_
_entity_poly.entity_id
_entity_poly.type
_entity_poly.pdbx_seq_one_letter_code
_entity_poly.pdbx_strand_id
1 'polypeptide(L)'
;PTLALQSLSLIIDDADRRAALLRASEIAFHQATPWWSTMAGPLGDAVVARALARSEDPAAFAQRVRAIEGLFKQWRLPRFGFMPPMAAAWLAFHSDPEVTAALPRMKAILAAWKKDHPWLTTGDDLLAAAMHAVRGAHSDRVGRLVEDRYQALHQSGLWRGQSLQRAAQLAALH
;
A
#
# COMPACT_ATOMS: atom_id res chain seq x y z
N PRO A 1 -16.31 -1.49 -9.02
CA PRO A 1 -17.38 -0.62 -8.45
C PRO A 1 -17.88 -1.11 -7.07
N THR A 2 -17.98 -2.43 -6.87
CA THR A 2 -18.65 -3.01 -5.70
C THR A 2 -17.92 -2.72 -4.37
N LEU A 3 -16.61 -2.85 -4.32
CA LEU A 3 -15.81 -2.60 -3.10
C LEU A 3 -15.79 -1.12 -2.71
N ALA A 4 -15.68 -0.23 -3.69
CA ALA A 4 -15.69 1.21 -3.48
C ALA A 4 -17.05 1.68 -2.93
N LEU A 5 -18.15 1.18 -3.51
CA LEU A 5 -19.51 1.48 -3.04
C LEU A 5 -19.78 0.90 -1.64
N GLN A 6 -19.26 -0.29 -1.34
CA GLN A 6 -19.39 -0.88 0.00
C GLN A 6 -18.63 -0.06 1.06
N SER A 7 -17.44 0.45 0.73
CA SER A 7 -16.68 1.30 1.66
C SER A 7 -17.39 2.61 1.95
N LEU A 8 -18.05 3.21 0.96
CA LEU A 8 -18.85 4.44 1.13
C LEU A 8 -20.18 4.20 1.83
N SER A 9 -20.78 3.01 1.71
CA SER A 9 -22.06 2.69 2.37
C SER A 9 -21.97 2.70 3.90
N LEU A 10 -20.78 2.60 4.47
CA LEU A 10 -20.54 2.70 5.90
C LEU A 10 -20.62 4.14 6.44
N ILE A 11 -20.65 5.15 5.55
CA ILE A 11 -20.47 6.56 5.94
C ILE A 11 -21.57 7.47 5.41
N ILE A 12 -22.18 7.12 4.26
CA ILE A 12 -23.21 7.93 3.59
C ILE A 12 -24.44 7.06 3.33
N ASP A 13 -25.55 7.35 3.97
CA ASP A 13 -26.79 6.58 3.84
C ASP A 13 -27.49 6.74 2.47
N ASP A 14 -27.31 7.91 1.82
CA ASP A 14 -27.92 8.21 0.53
C ASP A 14 -27.12 7.58 -0.63
N ALA A 15 -27.74 6.61 -1.31
CA ALA A 15 -27.12 5.86 -2.41
C ALA A 15 -26.78 6.73 -3.63
N ASP A 16 -27.65 7.69 -3.96
CA ASP A 16 -27.45 8.58 -5.12
C ASP A 16 -26.33 9.57 -4.86
N ARG A 17 -26.25 10.10 -3.65
CA ARG A 17 -25.17 10.98 -3.20
C ARG A 17 -23.84 10.24 -3.18
N ARG A 18 -23.81 8.99 -2.73
CA ARG A 18 -22.60 8.12 -2.79
C ARG A 18 -22.12 7.94 -4.21
N ALA A 19 -23.01 7.60 -5.13
CA ALA A 19 -22.70 7.37 -6.52
C ALA A 19 -22.21 8.65 -7.23
N ALA A 20 -22.79 9.81 -6.91
CA ALA A 20 -22.38 11.10 -7.46
C ALA A 20 -20.98 11.50 -6.95
N LEU A 21 -20.73 11.38 -5.65
CA LEU A 21 -19.41 11.68 -5.05
C LEU A 21 -18.34 10.76 -5.58
N LEU A 22 -18.61 9.46 -5.69
CA LEU A 22 -17.65 8.50 -6.24
C LEU A 22 -17.28 8.87 -7.67
N ARG A 23 -18.26 9.10 -8.55
CA ARG A 23 -18.02 9.49 -9.95
C ARG A 23 -17.22 10.78 -10.08
N ALA A 24 -17.58 11.82 -9.34
CA ALA A 24 -16.85 13.08 -9.37
C ALA A 24 -15.39 12.91 -8.92
N SER A 25 -15.18 12.09 -7.93
CA SER A 25 -13.86 11.82 -7.36
C SER A 25 -13.01 10.93 -8.24
N GLU A 26 -13.60 9.92 -8.90
CA GLU A 26 -12.93 9.11 -9.91
C GLU A 26 -12.44 9.98 -11.06
N ILE A 27 -13.28 10.89 -11.57
CA ILE A 27 -12.90 11.84 -12.62
C ILE A 27 -11.72 12.71 -12.16
N ALA A 28 -11.80 13.31 -10.99
CA ALA A 28 -10.73 14.16 -10.45
C ALA A 28 -9.43 13.38 -10.24
N PHE A 29 -9.53 12.17 -9.71
CA PHE A 29 -8.38 11.30 -9.49
C PHE A 29 -7.73 10.87 -10.81
N HIS A 30 -8.52 10.46 -11.79
CA HIS A 30 -8.02 10.07 -13.12
C HIS A 30 -7.40 11.24 -13.88
N GLN A 31 -7.95 12.45 -13.78
CA GLN A 31 -7.33 13.65 -14.34
C GLN A 31 -5.97 13.96 -13.70
N ALA A 32 -5.83 13.70 -12.41
CA ALA A 32 -4.58 13.88 -11.68
C ALA A 32 -3.60 12.72 -11.83
N THR A 33 -4.04 11.55 -12.31
CA THR A 33 -3.25 10.31 -12.40
C THR A 33 -2.89 9.99 -13.87
N PRO A 34 -1.61 9.74 -14.20
CA PRO A 34 -1.25 9.33 -15.56
C PRO A 34 -1.96 8.04 -15.97
N TRP A 35 -2.39 7.95 -17.23
CA TRP A 35 -3.09 6.78 -17.78
C TRP A 35 -2.30 5.45 -17.69
N TRP A 36 -0.96 5.54 -17.62
CA TRP A 36 -0.08 4.36 -17.43
C TRP A 36 0.10 3.97 -15.95
N SER A 37 -0.49 4.72 -15.03
CA SER A 37 -0.46 4.35 -13.62
C SER A 37 -1.36 3.15 -13.37
N THR A 38 -0.89 2.19 -12.58
CA THR A 38 -1.72 1.08 -12.08
C THR A 38 -2.90 1.54 -11.22
N MET A 39 -2.87 2.82 -10.82
CA MET A 39 -3.96 3.49 -10.11
C MET A 39 -5.06 4.00 -11.06
N ALA A 40 -4.89 3.89 -12.39
CA ALA A 40 -5.92 4.27 -13.36
C ALA A 40 -7.00 3.18 -13.57
N GLY A 41 -7.15 2.24 -12.63
CA GLY A 41 -8.11 1.13 -12.70
C GLY A 41 -8.83 0.90 -11.36
N PRO A 42 -9.49 -0.25 -11.19
CA PRO A 42 -10.32 -0.56 -10.00
C PRO A 42 -9.62 -0.39 -8.66
N LEU A 43 -8.30 -0.42 -8.66
CA LEU A 43 -7.48 -0.17 -7.49
C LEU A 43 -7.50 1.32 -7.10
N GLY A 44 -7.40 2.21 -8.08
CA GLY A 44 -7.56 3.65 -7.87
C GLY A 44 -8.93 3.99 -7.33
N ASP A 45 -9.98 3.36 -7.84
CA ASP A 45 -11.35 3.55 -7.38
C ASP A 45 -11.50 3.21 -5.88
N ALA A 46 -10.87 2.11 -5.43
CA ALA A 46 -10.87 1.73 -4.02
C ALA A 46 -10.11 2.74 -3.14
N VAL A 47 -9.00 3.30 -3.65
CA VAL A 47 -8.23 4.33 -2.95
C VAL A 47 -9.02 5.64 -2.87
N VAL A 48 -9.67 6.05 -3.97
CA VAL A 48 -10.56 7.21 -4.01
C VAL A 48 -11.71 7.07 -2.99
N ALA A 49 -12.38 5.93 -2.99
CA ALA A 49 -13.44 5.67 -2.02
C ALA A 49 -12.94 5.78 -0.57
N ARG A 50 -11.72 5.32 -0.30
CA ARG A 50 -11.11 5.43 1.02
C ARG A 50 -10.75 6.88 1.39
N ALA A 51 -10.25 7.67 0.45
CA ALA A 51 -9.97 9.09 0.66
C ALA A 51 -11.25 9.87 0.97
N LEU A 52 -12.31 9.63 0.20
CA LEU A 52 -13.63 10.22 0.45
C LEU A 52 -14.21 9.83 1.82
N ALA A 53 -14.02 8.57 2.22
CA ALA A 53 -14.43 8.09 3.53
C ALA A 53 -13.75 8.84 4.68
N ARG A 54 -12.64 9.50 4.42
CA ARG A 54 -11.88 10.34 5.35
C ARG A 54 -12.13 11.84 5.14
N SER A 55 -13.09 12.19 4.29
CA SER A 55 -13.39 13.59 3.91
C SER A 55 -12.20 14.32 3.28
N GLU A 56 -11.32 13.60 2.60
CA GLU A 56 -10.18 14.17 1.90
C GLU A 56 -10.56 14.57 0.46
N ASP A 57 -9.99 15.66 -0.06
CA ASP A 57 -10.13 16.03 -1.46
C ASP A 57 -9.38 15.00 -2.34
N PRO A 58 -10.06 14.30 -3.26
CA PRO A 58 -9.45 13.26 -4.08
C PRO A 58 -8.32 13.76 -4.98
N ALA A 59 -8.39 14.99 -5.47
CA ALA A 59 -7.33 15.56 -6.30
C ALA A 59 -6.08 15.89 -5.48
N ALA A 60 -6.24 16.48 -4.30
CA ALA A 60 -5.15 16.71 -3.35
C ALA A 60 -4.53 15.38 -2.88
N PHE A 61 -5.38 14.36 -2.62
CA PHE A 61 -4.91 13.03 -2.26
C PHE A 61 -4.07 12.40 -3.39
N ALA A 62 -4.53 12.47 -4.64
CA ALA A 62 -3.76 11.97 -5.79
C ALA A 62 -2.41 12.68 -5.94
N GLN A 63 -2.36 14.00 -5.74
CA GLN A 63 -1.11 14.76 -5.75
C GLN A 63 -0.16 14.31 -4.64
N ARG A 64 -0.69 14.04 -3.44
CA ARG A 64 0.07 13.51 -2.30
C ARG A 64 0.65 12.13 -2.58
N VAL A 65 -0.14 11.22 -3.16
CA VAL A 65 0.35 9.89 -3.58
C VAL A 65 1.54 10.03 -4.54
N ARG A 66 1.44 10.92 -5.53
CA ARG A 66 2.54 11.19 -6.49
C ARG A 66 3.78 11.79 -5.82
N ALA A 67 3.60 12.69 -4.87
CA ALA A 67 4.72 13.25 -4.12
C ALA A 67 5.47 12.13 -3.37
N ILE A 68 4.75 11.20 -2.75
CA ILE A 68 5.34 10.03 -2.07
C ILE A 68 6.03 9.08 -3.04
N GLU A 69 5.48 8.81 -4.22
CA GLU A 69 6.17 8.05 -5.28
C GLU A 69 7.48 8.73 -5.70
N GLY A 70 7.51 10.06 -5.73
CA GLY A 70 8.73 10.85 -5.93
C GLY A 70 9.78 10.60 -4.84
N LEU A 71 9.36 10.46 -3.58
CA LEU A 71 10.24 10.10 -2.46
C LEU A 71 10.80 8.69 -2.63
N PHE A 72 10.05 7.72 -3.16
CA PHE A 72 10.57 6.39 -3.43
C PHE A 72 11.77 6.42 -4.38
N LYS A 73 11.75 7.31 -5.39
CA LYS A 73 12.89 7.54 -6.28
C LYS A 73 14.12 8.04 -5.51
N GLN A 74 13.94 9.04 -4.64
CA GLN A 74 15.03 9.61 -3.86
C GLN A 74 15.66 8.59 -2.91
N TRP A 75 14.84 7.73 -2.31
CA TRP A 75 15.27 6.68 -1.39
C TRP A 75 15.73 5.40 -2.06
N ARG A 76 15.68 5.34 -3.42
CA ARG A 76 16.01 4.15 -4.21
C ARG A 76 15.20 2.93 -3.82
N LEU A 77 13.93 3.16 -3.50
CA LEU A 77 12.94 2.10 -3.28
C LEU A 77 12.39 1.59 -4.63
N PRO A 78 11.83 0.36 -4.70
CA PRO A 78 11.17 -0.15 -5.89
C PRO A 78 10.09 0.81 -6.40
N ARG A 79 9.96 0.94 -7.73
CA ARG A 79 9.03 1.88 -8.38
C ARG A 79 8.16 1.24 -9.44
N PHE A 80 8.51 0.03 -9.86
CA PHE A 80 7.81 -0.67 -10.92
C PHE A 80 6.90 -1.75 -10.34
N GLY A 81 5.75 -1.98 -10.99
CA GLY A 81 4.74 -2.94 -10.57
C GLY A 81 3.53 -2.30 -9.90
N PHE A 82 2.66 -3.11 -9.36
CA PHE A 82 1.39 -2.69 -8.74
C PHE A 82 1.56 -2.16 -7.31
N MET A 83 2.50 -2.72 -6.55
CA MET A 83 2.60 -2.43 -5.12
C MET A 83 3.24 -1.07 -4.77
N PRO A 84 4.16 -0.50 -5.55
CA PRO A 84 4.67 0.83 -5.24
C PRO A 84 3.59 1.92 -5.19
N PRO A 85 2.67 2.06 -6.17
CA PRO A 85 1.55 3.00 -6.06
C PRO A 85 0.64 2.72 -4.86
N MET A 86 0.42 1.44 -4.53
CA MET A 86 -0.36 1.04 -3.36
C MET A 86 0.32 1.42 -2.05
N ALA A 87 1.62 1.24 -1.96
CA ALA A 87 2.42 1.67 -0.81
C ALA A 87 2.38 3.21 -0.64
N ALA A 88 2.47 3.96 -1.76
CA ALA A 88 2.35 5.40 -1.74
C ALA A 88 0.96 5.86 -1.29
N ALA A 89 -0.09 5.22 -1.81
CA ALA A 89 -1.47 5.48 -1.40
C ALA A 89 -1.72 5.15 0.09
N TRP A 90 -1.14 4.04 0.57
CA TRP A 90 -1.19 3.71 2.01
C TRP A 90 -0.50 4.80 2.84
N LEU A 91 0.69 5.22 2.47
CA LEU A 91 1.45 6.26 3.17
C LEU A 91 0.74 7.62 3.11
N ALA A 92 0.00 7.91 2.05
CA ALA A 92 -0.73 9.17 1.92
C ALA A 92 -1.83 9.36 2.99
N PHE A 93 -2.25 8.30 3.68
CA PHE A 93 -3.14 8.39 4.84
C PHE A 93 -2.44 8.75 6.15
N HIS A 94 -1.12 8.92 6.14
CA HIS A 94 -0.31 9.24 7.32
C HIS A 94 0.26 10.66 7.22
N SER A 95 0.65 11.25 8.33
CA SER A 95 1.25 12.59 8.37
C SER A 95 2.64 12.62 7.68
N ASP A 96 3.08 13.78 7.23
CA ASP A 96 4.39 13.92 6.58
C ASP A 96 5.58 13.49 7.47
N PRO A 97 5.59 13.76 8.79
CA PRO A 97 6.61 13.21 9.68
C PRO A 97 6.60 11.68 9.72
N GLU A 98 5.43 11.04 9.76
CA GLU A 98 5.31 9.56 9.75
C GLU A 98 5.81 8.99 8.43
N VAL A 99 5.45 9.59 7.29
CA VAL A 99 5.94 9.20 5.96
C VAL A 99 7.46 9.32 5.90
N THR A 100 8.00 10.46 6.31
CA THR A 100 9.45 10.70 6.30
C THR A 100 10.20 9.69 7.16
N ALA A 101 9.67 9.35 8.34
CA ALA A 101 10.24 8.36 9.23
C ALA A 101 10.09 6.91 8.70
N ALA A 102 9.06 6.63 7.91
CA ALA A 102 8.83 5.30 7.35
C ALA A 102 9.81 4.95 6.22
N LEU A 103 10.21 5.90 5.38
CA LEU A 103 11.04 5.64 4.20
C LEU A 103 12.37 4.91 4.50
N PRO A 104 13.22 5.35 5.43
CA PRO A 104 14.44 4.63 5.79
C PRO A 104 14.14 3.25 6.39
N ARG A 105 13.05 3.11 7.16
CA ARG A 105 12.62 1.83 7.74
C ARG A 105 12.17 0.85 6.66
N MET A 106 11.40 1.30 5.67
CA MET A 106 11.00 0.48 4.51
C MET A 106 12.22 -0.09 3.81
N LYS A 107 13.23 0.74 3.55
CA LYS A 107 14.47 0.31 2.91
C LYS A 107 15.20 -0.75 3.73
N ALA A 108 15.30 -0.57 5.05
CA ALA A 108 15.93 -1.51 5.95
C ALA A 108 15.15 -2.84 6.03
N ILE A 109 13.82 -2.79 6.09
CA ILE A 109 12.94 -3.97 6.10
C ILE A 109 13.09 -4.77 4.81
N LEU A 110 13.04 -4.11 3.63
CA LEU A 110 13.24 -4.78 2.35
C LEU A 110 14.64 -5.41 2.24
N ALA A 111 15.67 -4.75 2.78
CA ALA A 111 17.02 -5.30 2.81
C ALA A 111 17.12 -6.54 3.71
N ALA A 112 16.44 -6.54 4.88
CA ALA A 112 16.36 -7.69 5.76
C ALA A 112 15.67 -8.88 5.07
N TRP A 113 14.49 -8.66 4.46
CA TRP A 113 13.79 -9.73 3.73
C TRP A 113 14.58 -10.26 2.55
N LYS A 114 15.28 -9.37 1.81
CA LYS A 114 16.11 -9.78 0.68
C LYS A 114 17.30 -10.64 1.09
N LYS A 115 17.80 -10.47 2.31
CA LYS A 115 18.87 -11.31 2.85
C LYS A 115 18.43 -12.76 2.98
N ASP A 116 17.21 -12.98 3.48
CA ASP A 116 16.68 -14.33 3.74
C ASP A 116 16.04 -14.93 2.47
N HIS A 117 15.40 -14.10 1.64
CA HIS A 117 14.70 -14.50 0.42
C HIS A 117 15.08 -13.62 -0.79
N PRO A 118 16.32 -13.72 -1.32
CA PRO A 118 16.84 -12.81 -2.34
C PRO A 118 16.05 -12.85 -3.66
N TRP A 119 15.46 -14.00 -3.99
CA TRP A 119 14.69 -14.19 -5.22
C TRP A 119 13.19 -13.87 -5.08
N LEU A 120 12.68 -13.84 -3.86
CA LEU A 120 11.27 -13.59 -3.60
C LEU A 120 10.99 -12.13 -3.25
N THR A 121 11.99 -11.40 -2.72
CA THR A 121 11.81 -9.99 -2.32
C THR A 121 11.93 -9.07 -3.53
N THR A 122 10.81 -8.50 -3.93
CA THR A 122 10.65 -7.67 -5.12
C THR A 122 9.96 -6.34 -4.79
N GLY A 123 9.61 -5.57 -5.83
CA GLY A 123 8.78 -4.36 -5.66
C GLY A 123 7.39 -4.64 -5.10
N ASP A 124 6.92 -5.87 -5.22
CA ASP A 124 5.61 -6.30 -4.70
C ASP A 124 5.55 -6.34 -3.17
N ASP A 125 6.69 -6.36 -2.49
CA ASP A 125 6.76 -6.37 -1.02
C ASP A 125 6.70 -4.95 -0.42
N LEU A 126 6.72 -3.91 -1.27
CA LEU A 126 6.83 -2.53 -0.82
C LEU A 126 5.64 -2.09 0.05
N LEU A 127 4.43 -2.55 -0.26
CA LEU A 127 3.25 -2.25 0.55
C LEU A 127 3.35 -2.83 1.95
N ALA A 128 3.74 -4.11 2.08
CA ALA A 128 3.94 -4.73 3.37
C ALA A 128 5.06 -4.03 4.17
N ALA A 129 6.16 -3.66 3.49
CA ALA A 129 7.24 -2.90 4.12
C ALA A 129 6.75 -1.52 4.62
N ALA A 130 5.89 -0.83 3.88
CA ALA A 130 5.29 0.43 4.30
C ALA A 130 4.41 0.25 5.55
N MET A 131 3.58 -0.80 5.59
CA MET A 131 2.72 -1.12 6.73
C MET A 131 3.51 -1.38 8.01
N HIS A 132 4.60 -2.12 7.93
CA HIS A 132 5.51 -2.35 9.07
C HIS A 132 6.27 -1.08 9.47
N ALA A 133 6.76 -0.30 8.50
CA ALA A 133 7.57 0.88 8.73
C ALA A 133 6.82 1.99 9.49
N VAL A 134 5.55 2.24 9.11
CA VAL A 134 4.69 3.23 9.79
C VAL A 134 4.45 2.86 11.25
N ARG A 135 4.36 1.56 11.57
CA ARG A 135 4.23 1.06 12.96
C ARG A 135 5.51 1.21 13.78
N GLY A 136 6.57 1.75 13.21
CA GLY A 136 7.83 1.96 13.91
C GLY A 136 8.64 0.69 14.16
N ALA A 137 8.33 -0.40 13.48
CA ALA A 137 8.97 -1.69 13.69
C ALA A 137 10.45 -1.68 13.24
N HIS A 138 11.32 -2.28 14.05
CA HIS A 138 12.73 -2.48 13.71
C HIS A 138 12.87 -3.57 12.64
N SER A 139 13.71 -3.32 11.62
CA SER A 139 13.92 -4.20 10.48
C SER A 139 14.29 -5.64 10.86
N ASP A 140 15.22 -5.80 11.82
CA ASP A 140 15.68 -7.13 12.26
C ASP A 140 14.59 -7.92 12.97
N ARG A 141 13.74 -7.25 13.76
CA ARG A 141 12.59 -7.88 14.39
C ARG A 141 11.56 -8.30 13.37
N VAL A 142 11.26 -7.41 12.41
CA VAL A 142 10.32 -7.70 11.32
C VAL A 142 10.85 -8.84 10.46
N GLY A 143 12.14 -8.84 10.12
CA GLY A 143 12.78 -9.91 9.37
C GLY A 143 12.57 -11.28 10.03
N ARG A 144 12.97 -11.40 11.29
CA ARG A 144 12.77 -12.66 12.05
C ARG A 144 11.31 -13.08 12.13
N LEU A 145 10.40 -12.15 12.47
CA LEU A 145 9.00 -12.47 12.61
C LEU A 145 8.37 -12.95 11.29
N VAL A 146 8.73 -12.33 10.16
CA VAL A 146 8.28 -12.76 8.84
C VAL A 146 8.83 -14.16 8.50
N GLU A 147 10.10 -14.41 8.80
CA GLU A 147 10.70 -15.73 8.58
C GLU A 147 10.03 -16.82 9.44
N ASP A 148 9.81 -16.56 10.72
CA ASP A 148 9.09 -17.48 11.61
C ASP A 148 7.68 -17.80 11.05
N ARG A 149 6.95 -16.79 10.58
CA ARG A 149 5.63 -16.96 9.95
C ARG A 149 5.73 -17.72 8.62
N TYR A 150 6.74 -17.44 7.81
CA TYR A 150 6.99 -18.14 6.56
C TYR A 150 7.21 -19.63 6.79
N GLN A 151 8.06 -19.99 7.75
CA GLN A 151 8.33 -21.39 8.08
C GLN A 151 7.10 -22.09 8.67
N ALA A 152 6.36 -21.45 9.57
CA ALA A 152 5.13 -22.00 10.13
C ALA A 152 4.07 -22.27 9.06
N LEU A 153 3.86 -21.33 8.14
CA LEU A 153 2.93 -21.50 7.02
C LEU A 153 3.40 -22.59 6.04
N HIS A 154 4.71 -22.70 5.80
CA HIS A 154 5.24 -23.77 4.97
C HIS A 154 5.03 -25.14 5.60
N GLN A 155 5.31 -25.28 6.90
CA GLN A 155 5.08 -26.51 7.65
C GLN A 155 3.61 -26.93 7.70
N SER A 156 2.67 -25.99 7.60
CA SER A 156 1.24 -26.28 7.47
C SER A 156 0.81 -26.77 6.08
N GLY A 157 1.75 -26.95 5.15
CA GLY A 157 1.51 -27.52 3.81
C GLY A 157 1.40 -26.49 2.69
N LEU A 158 1.64 -25.20 2.95
CA LEU A 158 1.65 -24.19 1.90
C LEU A 158 2.94 -24.23 1.07
N TRP A 159 2.81 -24.08 -0.23
CA TRP A 159 3.96 -24.14 -1.15
C TRP A 159 4.86 -22.92 -1.00
N ARG A 160 6.18 -23.15 -1.03
CA ARG A 160 7.17 -22.09 -1.04
C ARG A 160 6.99 -21.17 -2.25
N GLY A 161 7.12 -19.87 -2.06
CA GLY A 161 7.02 -18.90 -3.13
C GLY A 161 6.52 -17.53 -2.67
N GLN A 162 6.30 -16.67 -3.63
CA GLN A 162 5.96 -15.26 -3.38
C GLN A 162 4.62 -15.08 -2.63
N SER A 163 3.64 -15.94 -2.91
CA SER A 163 2.34 -15.89 -2.21
C SER A 163 2.48 -16.24 -0.73
N LEU A 164 3.32 -17.24 -0.40
CA LEU A 164 3.62 -17.60 0.98
C LEU A 164 4.37 -16.49 1.70
N GLN A 165 5.35 -15.88 1.05
CA GLN A 165 6.08 -14.73 1.61
C GLN A 165 5.14 -13.56 1.91
N ARG A 166 4.24 -13.21 1.01
CA ARG A 166 3.24 -12.15 1.24
C ARG A 166 2.31 -12.49 2.40
N ALA A 167 1.84 -13.73 2.47
CA ALA A 167 1.03 -14.20 3.60
C ALA A 167 1.79 -14.08 4.93
N ALA A 168 3.05 -14.45 4.98
CA ALA A 168 3.91 -14.32 6.15
C ALA A 168 4.12 -12.84 6.54
N GLN A 169 4.37 -11.96 5.58
CA GLN A 169 4.51 -10.51 5.80
C GLN A 169 3.24 -9.89 6.40
N LEU A 170 2.08 -10.27 5.91
CA LEU A 170 0.79 -9.79 6.44
C LEU A 170 0.49 -10.40 7.82
N ALA A 171 0.75 -11.69 8.02
CA ALA A 171 0.58 -12.34 9.32
C ALA A 171 1.51 -11.76 10.40
N ALA A 172 2.65 -11.23 10.02
CA ALA A 172 3.60 -10.57 10.92
C ALA A 172 3.17 -9.14 11.34
N LEU A 173 2.08 -8.61 10.79
CA LEU A 173 1.50 -7.33 11.22
C LEU A 173 0.69 -7.45 12.52
N HIS A 174 0.39 -8.66 12.97
CA HIS A 174 -0.33 -8.96 14.21
C HIS A 174 0.59 -9.60 15.23
#